data_b2438dcb0039954396971709cecc4cbc
#
_entry.id   b2438dcb0039954396971709cecc4cbc
#
_cell.length_a   1.000
_cell.length_b   1.000
_cell.length_c   1.000
_cell.angle_alpha   90.00
_cell.angle_beta   90.00
_cell.angle_gamma   90.00
#
_symmetry.space_group_name_H-M   'P 1'
#
loop_
_entity.id
_entity.type
_entity.pdbx_description
1 polymer ?
#
loop_
_entity_poly.entity_id
_entity_poly.type
_entity_poly.pdbx_seq_one_letter_code
_entity_poly.pdbx_strand_id
1 'polypeptide(L)'
;MYFNESQKWKWKNWDISWSLSKNSTCENNINILLIHGFGASKNHWRHNQDFLGKVFNCYAIDLLGFGESSQPSALLDYEPYKENSIKYSFELWSNQISRFCSEVIKSPVYLVGNSIGGVIALKAAEMLKDDCKGVILIDCAQRTMDDKRLKKNNILMNFLRPVLKTIVRQRIISNTLFTRAANPKVIKKILEKAYPSGKNIDEELIEILYQ
;
A
#
# COMPACT_ATOMS: atom_id res chain seq x y z
N MET A 1 12.54 -18.80 4.56
CA MET A 1 11.63 -17.65 4.34
C MET A 1 10.55 -17.71 5.39
N TYR A 2 10.57 -16.82 6.38
CA TYR A 2 9.56 -16.80 7.44
C TYR A 2 8.68 -15.56 7.22
N PHE A 3 7.67 -15.69 6.35
CA PHE A 3 6.58 -14.75 6.35
C PHE A 3 5.66 -15.06 7.51
N ASN A 4 5.21 -14.06 8.23
CA ASN A 4 4.12 -14.24 9.18
C ASN A 4 2.92 -14.85 8.45
N GLU A 5 2.24 -15.80 9.07
CA GLU A 5 1.13 -16.52 8.48
C GLU A 5 0.07 -15.55 7.97
N SER A 6 -0.30 -15.70 6.70
CA SER A 6 -1.34 -14.91 6.06
C SER A 6 -2.70 -15.32 6.57
N GLN A 7 -3.47 -14.35 7.04
CA GLN A 7 -4.86 -14.49 7.45
C GLN A 7 -5.77 -13.76 6.49
N LYS A 8 -7.05 -14.12 6.48
CA LYS A 8 -8.08 -13.46 5.66
C LYS A 8 -9.14 -12.84 6.54
N TRP A 9 -9.56 -11.64 6.15
CA TRP A 9 -10.70 -10.93 6.72
C TRP A 9 -11.68 -10.61 5.60
N LYS A 10 -12.96 -10.97 5.81
CA LYS A 10 -14.02 -10.68 4.84
C LYS A 10 -14.50 -9.25 5.04
N TRP A 11 -14.16 -8.37 4.11
CA TRP A 11 -14.62 -6.99 4.09
C TRP A 11 -15.53 -6.75 2.90
N LYS A 12 -16.81 -6.48 3.18
CA LYS A 12 -17.85 -6.50 2.15
C LYS A 12 -17.85 -7.88 1.44
N ASN A 13 -17.65 -7.88 0.10
CA ASN A 13 -17.60 -9.10 -0.71
C ASN A 13 -16.15 -9.55 -1.02
N TRP A 14 -15.14 -8.91 -0.42
CA TRP A 14 -13.73 -9.16 -0.74
C TRP A 14 -12.99 -9.81 0.41
N ASP A 15 -12.05 -10.67 0.06
CA ASP A 15 -11.11 -11.25 0.99
C ASP A 15 -9.89 -10.33 1.09
N ILE A 16 -9.62 -9.85 2.29
CA ILE A 16 -8.48 -8.98 2.61
C ILE A 16 -7.44 -9.80 3.34
N SER A 17 -6.23 -9.81 2.80
CA SER A 17 -5.11 -10.51 3.41
C SER A 17 -4.39 -9.62 4.42
N TRP A 18 -4.01 -10.20 5.53
CA TRP A 18 -3.25 -9.54 6.59
C TRP A 18 -2.39 -10.55 7.35
N SER A 19 -1.46 -10.07 8.13
CA SER A 19 -0.62 -10.89 9.00
C SER A 19 -0.41 -10.21 10.36
N LEU A 20 -0.08 -11.00 11.36
CA LEU A 20 0.24 -10.54 12.71
C LEU A 20 1.55 -11.15 13.16
N SER A 21 2.47 -10.30 13.60
CA SER A 21 3.65 -10.70 14.37
C SER A 21 3.49 -10.20 15.80
N LYS A 22 3.58 -11.11 16.76
CA LYS A 22 3.56 -10.77 18.18
C LYS A 22 4.38 -11.75 18.99
N ASN A 23 4.97 -11.27 20.06
CA ASN A 23 5.62 -12.11 21.04
C ASN A 23 4.60 -12.45 22.15
N SER A 24 4.27 -13.73 22.30
CA SER A 24 3.30 -14.22 23.30
C SER A 24 3.72 -13.97 24.75
N THR A 25 5.01 -13.72 24.99
CA THR A 25 5.54 -13.43 26.34
C THR A 25 5.59 -11.93 26.66
N CYS A 26 5.26 -11.05 25.69
CA CYS A 26 5.27 -9.63 25.89
C CYS A 26 3.91 -9.13 26.42
N GLU A 27 3.88 -8.51 27.58
CA GLU A 27 2.68 -7.94 28.19
C GLU A 27 2.22 -6.64 27.53
N ASN A 28 2.98 -6.15 26.54
CA ASN A 28 2.68 -4.90 25.86
C ASN A 28 1.51 -5.07 24.87
N ASN A 29 0.39 -4.42 25.17
CA ASN A 29 -0.84 -4.47 24.36
C ASN A 29 -0.92 -3.34 23.32
N ILE A 30 0.21 -2.70 22.96
CA ILE A 30 0.24 -1.68 21.92
C ILE A 30 0.09 -2.35 20.56
N ASN A 31 -0.88 -1.88 19.77
CA ASN A 31 -1.13 -2.36 18.41
C ASN A 31 -0.53 -1.37 17.39
N ILE A 32 0.15 -1.92 16.39
CA ILE A 32 0.70 -1.18 15.25
C ILE A 32 0.14 -1.80 13.97
N LEU A 33 -0.37 -0.99 13.05
CA LEU A 33 -0.80 -1.42 11.73
C LEU A 33 0.08 -0.81 10.65
N LEU A 34 0.75 -1.66 9.88
CA LEU A 34 1.63 -1.30 8.77
C LEU A 34 0.83 -1.29 7.45
N ILE A 35 0.86 -0.15 6.74
CA ILE A 35 0.11 0.11 5.52
C ILE A 35 1.10 0.39 4.39
N HIS A 36 1.13 -0.48 3.39
CA HIS A 36 2.10 -0.41 2.28
C HIS A 36 1.78 0.69 1.26
N GLY A 37 2.74 0.95 0.37
CA GLY A 37 2.62 1.89 -0.74
C GLY A 37 2.02 1.26 -2.00
N PHE A 38 1.89 2.06 -3.05
CA PHE A 38 1.41 1.60 -4.36
C PHE A 38 2.35 0.53 -4.95
N GLY A 39 1.77 -0.53 -5.52
CA GLY A 39 2.53 -1.61 -6.13
C GLY A 39 3.32 -2.49 -5.16
N ALA A 40 3.06 -2.37 -3.87
CA ALA A 40 3.64 -3.20 -2.83
C ALA A 40 2.57 -4.07 -2.15
N SER A 41 2.97 -4.85 -1.15
CA SER A 41 2.09 -5.68 -0.34
C SER A 41 2.50 -5.65 1.14
N LYS A 42 1.75 -6.32 2.02
CA LYS A 42 2.11 -6.51 3.43
C LYS A 42 3.51 -7.09 3.61
N ASN A 43 3.96 -7.92 2.67
CA ASN A 43 5.27 -8.58 2.70
C ASN A 43 6.44 -7.60 2.50
N HIS A 44 6.17 -6.37 2.01
CA HIS A 44 7.17 -5.31 1.99
C HIS A 44 7.69 -4.95 3.40
N TRP A 45 6.86 -5.17 4.41
CA TRP A 45 7.15 -4.91 5.82
C TRP A 45 7.85 -6.08 6.56
N ARG A 46 8.19 -7.18 5.89
CA ARG A 46 8.69 -8.43 6.49
C ARG A 46 9.68 -8.21 7.63
N HIS A 47 10.73 -7.44 7.41
CA HIS A 47 11.75 -7.19 8.43
C HIS A 47 11.27 -6.24 9.55
N ASN A 48 10.47 -5.24 9.19
CA ASN A 48 9.90 -4.30 10.16
C ASN A 48 8.88 -4.99 11.05
N GLN A 49 8.00 -5.80 10.46
CA GLN A 49 6.96 -6.52 11.17
C GLN A 49 7.55 -7.51 12.17
N ASP A 50 8.56 -8.27 11.78
CA ASP A 50 9.25 -9.22 12.67
C ASP A 50 9.97 -8.52 13.81
N PHE A 51 10.63 -7.41 13.52
CA PHE A 51 11.33 -6.63 14.54
C PHE A 51 10.36 -6.01 15.56
N LEU A 52 9.32 -5.34 15.07
CA LEU A 52 8.31 -4.70 15.92
C LEU A 52 7.46 -5.72 16.67
N GLY A 53 7.19 -6.87 16.08
CA GLY A 53 6.44 -7.95 16.69
C GLY A 53 7.08 -8.57 17.93
N LYS A 54 8.38 -8.31 18.17
CA LYS A 54 9.06 -8.71 19.41
C LYS A 54 8.56 -7.94 20.63
N VAL A 55 8.00 -6.74 20.42
CA VAL A 55 7.61 -5.81 21.51
C VAL A 55 6.14 -5.40 21.41
N PHE A 56 5.54 -5.40 20.22
CA PHE A 56 4.20 -4.90 19.93
C PHE A 56 3.35 -5.96 19.24
N ASN A 57 2.04 -5.79 19.25
CA ASN A 57 1.17 -6.50 18.31
C ASN A 57 1.27 -5.81 16.96
N CYS A 58 2.08 -6.35 16.04
CA CYS A 58 2.39 -5.72 14.77
C CYS A 58 1.61 -6.38 13.62
N TYR A 59 0.60 -5.68 13.13
CA TYR A 59 -0.23 -6.08 12.00
C TYR A 59 0.35 -5.51 10.71
N ALA A 60 0.20 -6.24 9.61
CA ALA A 60 0.43 -5.76 8.26
C ALA A 60 -0.75 -6.20 7.36
N ILE A 61 -1.22 -5.34 6.47
CA ILE A 61 -2.42 -5.56 5.66
C ILE A 61 -2.13 -5.30 4.19
N ASP A 62 -2.71 -6.13 3.32
CA ASP A 62 -2.78 -5.86 1.89
C ASP A 62 -4.01 -4.97 1.60
N LEU A 63 -3.76 -3.83 0.98
CA LEU A 63 -4.85 -2.99 0.49
C LEU A 63 -5.62 -3.72 -0.62
N LEU A 64 -6.94 -3.49 -0.70
CA LEU A 64 -7.75 -4.02 -1.79
C LEU A 64 -7.14 -3.66 -3.14
N GLY A 65 -6.97 -4.64 -4.02
CA GLY A 65 -6.30 -4.47 -5.31
C GLY A 65 -4.79 -4.76 -5.28
N PHE A 66 -4.23 -5.18 -4.14
CA PHE A 66 -2.80 -5.45 -3.98
C PHE A 66 -2.55 -6.75 -3.23
N GLY A 67 -1.36 -7.31 -3.43
CA GLY A 67 -0.89 -8.50 -2.74
C GLY A 67 -1.85 -9.67 -2.85
N GLU A 68 -2.08 -10.35 -1.74
CA GLU A 68 -3.01 -11.49 -1.64
C GLU A 68 -4.45 -11.09 -1.34
N SER A 69 -4.76 -9.79 -1.27
CA SER A 69 -6.14 -9.29 -1.17
C SER A 69 -6.88 -9.44 -2.50
N SER A 70 -8.20 -9.48 -2.47
CA SER A 70 -9.03 -9.48 -3.67
C SER A 70 -8.67 -8.31 -4.59
N GLN A 71 -8.66 -8.56 -5.90
CA GLN A 71 -8.27 -7.59 -6.93
C GLN A 71 -9.41 -7.35 -7.93
N PRO A 72 -10.54 -6.74 -7.49
CA PRO A 72 -11.64 -6.42 -8.41
C PRO A 72 -11.17 -5.48 -9.52
N SER A 73 -11.79 -5.60 -10.70
CA SER A 73 -11.48 -4.74 -11.84
C SER A 73 -11.70 -3.26 -11.50
N ALA A 74 -10.75 -2.40 -11.87
CA ALA A 74 -10.91 -0.96 -11.70
C ALA A 74 -12.04 -0.43 -12.60
N LEU A 75 -12.94 0.39 -12.04
CA LEU A 75 -13.91 1.16 -12.78
C LEU A 75 -13.35 2.56 -13.03
N LEU A 76 -13.21 2.94 -14.29
CA LEU A 76 -12.74 4.27 -14.68
C LEU A 76 -13.93 5.23 -14.83
N ASP A 77 -13.70 6.53 -14.61
CA ASP A 77 -14.77 7.55 -14.58
C ASP A 77 -15.62 7.63 -15.88
N TYR A 78 -15.07 7.17 -17.00
CA TYR A 78 -15.71 7.18 -18.32
C TYR A 78 -16.26 5.82 -18.74
N GLU A 79 -16.14 4.78 -17.89
CA GLU A 79 -16.64 3.43 -18.19
C GLU A 79 -18.02 3.22 -17.57
N PRO A 80 -18.93 2.51 -18.27
CA PRO A 80 -20.16 2.06 -17.65
C PRO A 80 -19.87 1.08 -16.52
N TYR A 81 -20.73 1.05 -15.52
CA TYR A 81 -20.61 0.10 -14.41
C TYR A 81 -20.53 -1.34 -14.96
N LYS A 82 -19.57 -2.09 -14.45
CA LYS A 82 -19.42 -3.52 -14.69
C LYS A 82 -19.54 -4.24 -13.37
N GLU A 83 -20.24 -5.37 -13.37
CA GLU A 83 -20.33 -6.22 -12.20
C GLU A 83 -18.92 -6.59 -11.69
N ASN A 84 -18.72 -6.60 -10.39
CA ASN A 84 -17.43 -6.84 -9.73
C ASN A 84 -16.33 -5.83 -10.08
N SER A 85 -16.69 -4.63 -10.54
CA SER A 85 -15.74 -3.52 -10.69
C SER A 85 -15.87 -2.50 -9.57
N ILE A 86 -14.76 -1.81 -9.25
CA ILE A 86 -14.70 -0.83 -8.17
C ILE A 86 -13.88 0.39 -8.56
N LYS A 87 -14.29 1.54 -8.07
CA LYS A 87 -13.49 2.76 -8.16
C LYS A 87 -12.50 2.79 -7.00
N TYR A 88 -11.23 2.56 -7.28
CA TYR A 88 -10.17 2.69 -6.30
C TYR A 88 -9.97 4.16 -5.92
N SER A 89 -9.95 4.43 -4.62
CA SER A 89 -9.74 5.77 -4.09
C SER A 89 -9.12 5.74 -2.70
N PHE A 90 -8.57 6.86 -2.26
CA PHE A 90 -8.07 6.98 -0.89
C PHE A 90 -9.18 6.76 0.14
N GLU A 91 -10.40 7.20 -0.14
CA GLU A 91 -11.58 7.00 0.71
C GLU A 91 -11.90 5.53 0.88
N LEU A 92 -11.84 4.75 -0.22
CA LEU A 92 -12.07 3.31 -0.20
C LEU A 92 -11.05 2.61 0.73
N TRP A 93 -9.76 2.86 0.51
CA TRP A 93 -8.70 2.24 1.30
C TRP A 93 -8.69 2.73 2.76
N SER A 94 -8.97 4.00 3.01
CA SER A 94 -9.06 4.51 4.39
C SER A 94 -10.24 3.91 5.14
N ASN A 95 -11.36 3.67 4.46
CA ASN A 95 -12.49 2.95 5.03
C ASN A 95 -12.12 1.47 5.32
N GLN A 96 -11.38 0.81 4.41
CA GLN A 96 -10.85 -0.54 4.64
C GLN A 96 -10.01 -0.57 5.93
N ILE A 97 -9.06 0.35 6.09
CA ILE A 97 -8.18 0.41 7.27
C ILE A 97 -8.98 0.69 8.54
N SER A 98 -9.88 1.66 8.52
CA SER A 98 -10.72 1.98 9.68
C SER A 98 -11.57 0.78 10.11
N ARG A 99 -12.17 0.07 9.15
CA ARG A 99 -12.96 -1.13 9.43
C ARG A 99 -12.09 -2.30 9.92
N PHE A 100 -10.92 -2.48 9.37
CA PHE A 100 -9.97 -3.49 9.86
C PHE A 100 -9.60 -3.24 11.33
N CYS A 101 -9.33 -2.00 11.71
CA CYS A 101 -9.04 -1.64 13.09
C CYS A 101 -10.23 -1.96 14.01
N SER A 102 -11.46 -1.60 13.62
CA SER A 102 -12.64 -1.81 14.45
C SER A 102 -13.13 -3.26 14.49
N GLU A 103 -12.95 -4.04 13.43
CA GLU A 103 -13.51 -5.40 13.31
C GLU A 103 -12.49 -6.50 13.63
N VAL A 104 -11.19 -6.27 13.37
CA VAL A 104 -10.13 -7.26 13.57
C VAL A 104 -9.27 -6.92 14.78
N ILE A 105 -8.68 -5.70 14.83
CA ILE A 105 -7.81 -5.29 15.94
C ILE A 105 -8.62 -5.05 17.22
N LYS A 106 -9.75 -4.37 17.12
CA LYS A 106 -10.73 -4.11 18.23
C LYS A 106 -10.11 -3.42 19.44
N SER A 107 -9.09 -2.64 19.23
CA SER A 107 -8.31 -1.93 20.26
C SER A 107 -7.63 -0.72 19.65
N PRO A 108 -7.24 0.28 20.46
CA PRO A 108 -6.49 1.43 19.97
C PRO A 108 -5.22 1.04 19.23
N VAL A 109 -4.87 1.79 18.18
CA VAL A 109 -3.81 1.43 17.23
C VAL A 109 -2.96 2.63 16.82
N TYR A 110 -1.66 2.38 16.59
CA TYR A 110 -0.79 3.29 15.86
C TYR A 110 -0.76 2.88 14.38
N LEU A 111 -0.95 3.84 13.47
CA LEU A 111 -0.90 3.59 12.04
C LEU A 111 0.46 3.98 11.48
N VAL A 112 1.08 3.10 10.69
CA VAL A 112 2.35 3.35 10.00
C VAL A 112 2.11 3.22 8.51
N GLY A 113 2.25 4.31 7.75
CA GLY A 113 1.97 4.33 6.32
C GLY A 113 3.16 4.75 5.49
N ASN A 114 3.48 3.95 4.46
CA ASN A 114 4.50 4.26 3.47
C ASN A 114 3.87 4.83 2.19
N SER A 115 4.44 5.93 1.66
CA SER A 115 4.02 6.55 0.40
C SER A 115 2.53 6.88 0.39
N ILE A 116 1.71 6.29 -0.51
CA ILE A 116 0.24 6.43 -0.51
C ILE A 116 -0.39 5.86 0.77
N GLY A 117 0.23 4.85 1.38
CA GLY A 117 -0.19 4.30 2.68
C GLY A 117 -0.19 5.35 3.79
N GLY A 118 0.71 6.35 3.71
CA GLY A 118 0.71 7.50 4.62
C GLY A 118 -0.53 8.38 4.48
N VAL A 119 -0.97 8.66 3.26
CA VAL A 119 -2.22 9.41 2.99
C VAL A 119 -3.44 8.63 3.49
N ILE A 120 -3.44 7.31 3.25
CA ILE A 120 -4.49 6.40 3.72
C ILE A 120 -4.55 6.38 5.25
N ALA A 121 -3.39 6.29 5.91
CA ALA A 121 -3.28 6.30 7.36
C ALA A 121 -3.84 7.59 7.98
N LEU A 122 -3.52 8.76 7.42
CA LEU A 122 -4.06 10.05 7.88
C LEU A 122 -5.58 10.11 7.78
N LYS A 123 -6.15 9.70 6.64
CA LYS A 123 -7.61 9.67 6.45
C LYS A 123 -8.29 8.61 7.35
N ALA A 124 -7.66 7.48 7.57
CA ALA A 124 -8.17 6.46 8.48
C ALA A 124 -8.13 6.93 9.95
N ALA A 125 -7.08 7.66 10.33
CA ALA A 125 -6.98 8.25 11.67
C ALA A 125 -8.13 9.24 11.96
N GLU A 126 -8.52 10.05 10.97
CA GLU A 126 -9.68 10.94 11.08
C GLU A 126 -10.99 10.16 11.36
N MET A 127 -11.15 8.99 10.73
CA MET A 127 -12.31 8.11 10.93
C MET A 127 -12.28 7.40 12.29
N LEU A 128 -11.09 6.98 12.75
CA LEU A 128 -10.88 6.25 14.01
C LEU A 128 -10.94 7.14 15.25
N LYS A 129 -10.67 8.43 15.09
CA LYS A 129 -10.65 9.41 16.19
C LYS A 129 -9.76 8.93 17.34
N ASP A 130 -10.31 8.78 18.54
CA ASP A 130 -9.60 8.41 19.77
C ASP A 130 -9.01 7.00 19.74
N ASP A 131 -9.48 6.13 18.84
CA ASP A 131 -8.92 4.79 18.65
C ASP A 131 -7.60 4.82 17.86
N CYS A 132 -7.29 5.91 17.15
CA CYS A 132 -5.97 6.13 16.56
C CYS A 132 -5.06 6.88 17.55
N LYS A 133 -4.05 6.20 18.09
CA LYS A 133 -3.11 6.77 19.06
C LYS A 133 -1.99 7.59 18.42
N GLY A 134 -1.79 7.46 17.13
CA GLY A 134 -0.80 8.23 16.38
C GLY A 134 -0.61 7.69 14.97
N VAL A 135 -0.02 8.53 14.11
CA VAL A 135 0.31 8.17 12.73
C VAL A 135 1.79 8.41 12.48
N ILE A 136 2.47 7.40 11.94
CA ILE A 136 3.86 7.47 11.49
C ILE A 136 3.87 7.47 9.97
N LEU A 137 4.46 8.49 9.37
CA LEU A 137 4.54 8.68 7.93
C LEU A 137 5.94 8.37 7.45
N ILE A 138 6.06 7.41 6.54
CA ILE A 138 7.33 7.04 5.90
C ILE A 138 7.24 7.40 4.43
N ASP A 139 8.09 8.33 3.98
CA ASP A 139 8.14 8.83 2.60
C ASP A 139 6.74 9.13 2.02
N CYS A 140 5.92 9.80 2.81
CA CYS A 140 4.52 10.07 2.49
C CYS A 140 4.39 10.83 1.17
N ALA A 141 3.47 10.41 0.32
CA ALA A 141 3.20 10.97 -0.99
C ALA A 141 2.58 12.39 -0.91
N GLN A 142 3.36 13.38 -0.50
CA GLN A 142 2.91 14.78 -0.38
C GLN A 142 2.59 15.46 -1.72
N ARG A 143 3.05 14.91 -2.84
CA ARG A 143 2.99 15.55 -4.16
C ARG A 143 1.60 15.59 -4.81
N THR A 144 0.62 14.90 -4.26
CA THR A 144 -0.75 14.90 -4.82
C THR A 144 -1.51 16.21 -4.57
N MET A 145 -0.99 17.08 -3.69
CA MET A 145 -1.67 18.32 -3.28
C MET A 145 -1.05 19.59 -3.86
N ASP A 146 0.14 19.56 -4.47
CA ASP A 146 0.85 20.78 -4.88
C ASP A 146 1.17 20.82 -6.37
N ASP A 147 0.12 20.97 -7.22
CA ASP A 147 0.26 21.24 -8.65
C ASP A 147 0.97 22.60 -8.93
N LYS A 148 1.13 23.45 -7.93
CA LYS A 148 1.72 24.80 -8.09
C LYS A 148 3.26 24.80 -8.06
N ARG A 149 3.92 23.86 -7.38
CA ARG A 149 5.38 23.79 -7.29
C ARG A 149 6.07 23.14 -8.50
N LEU A 150 5.33 22.42 -9.35
CA LEU A 150 5.90 21.69 -10.48
C LEU A 150 6.15 22.52 -11.74
N LYS A 151 5.93 23.85 -11.69
CA LYS A 151 6.15 24.75 -12.83
C LYS A 151 7.61 25.13 -13.11
N LYS A 152 8.56 24.67 -12.33
CA LYS A 152 9.97 25.07 -12.47
C LYS A 152 10.88 23.86 -12.68
N ASN A 153 11.23 23.51 -13.88
CA ASN A 153 12.32 22.65 -14.36
C ASN A 153 11.90 21.32 -15.02
N ASN A 154 11.18 21.36 -16.11
CA ASN A 154 11.44 20.45 -17.26
C ASN A 154 10.32 20.59 -18.29
N ILE A 155 10.54 21.40 -19.28
CA ILE A 155 9.63 21.64 -20.43
C ILE A 155 9.26 20.29 -21.10
N LEU A 156 10.22 19.36 -21.21
CA LEU A 156 10.02 18.03 -21.79
C LEU A 156 9.05 17.15 -20.98
N MET A 157 9.14 17.20 -19.64
CA MET A 157 8.22 16.45 -18.76
C MET A 157 6.81 17.04 -18.74
N ASN A 158 6.64 18.33 -18.97
CA ASN A 158 5.32 18.96 -19.06
C ASN A 158 4.59 18.59 -20.37
N PHE A 159 5.32 18.32 -21.45
CA PHE A 159 4.77 17.82 -22.71
C PHE A 159 4.44 16.32 -22.66
N LEU A 160 5.24 15.53 -21.96
CA LEU A 160 5.05 14.08 -21.84
C LEU A 160 3.94 13.69 -20.85
N ARG A 161 3.64 14.54 -19.85
CA ARG A 161 2.60 14.25 -18.83
C ARG A 161 1.20 14.02 -19.38
N PRO A 162 0.62 14.85 -20.25
CA PRO A 162 -0.71 14.61 -20.79
C PRO A 162 -0.73 13.34 -21.65
N VAL A 163 0.34 13.06 -22.39
CA VAL A 163 0.49 11.85 -23.19
C VAL A 163 0.60 10.60 -22.29
N LEU A 164 1.42 10.66 -21.24
CA LEU A 164 1.51 9.60 -20.23
C LEU A 164 0.18 9.37 -19.49
N LYS A 165 -0.53 10.44 -19.10
CA LYS A 165 -1.87 10.32 -18.51
C LYS A 165 -2.87 9.65 -19.46
N THR A 166 -2.81 9.97 -20.73
CA THR A 166 -3.70 9.36 -21.74
C THR A 166 -3.34 7.90 -21.98
N ILE A 167 -2.05 7.57 -22.05
CA ILE A 167 -1.54 6.20 -22.23
C ILE A 167 -1.91 5.32 -21.03
N VAL A 168 -1.70 5.81 -19.81
CA VAL A 168 -2.04 5.09 -18.58
C VAL A 168 -3.56 4.90 -18.42
N ARG A 169 -4.37 5.78 -19.00
CA ARG A 169 -5.84 5.66 -19.00
C ARG A 169 -6.38 4.62 -20.00
N GLN A 170 -5.61 4.20 -20.98
CA GLN A 170 -6.06 3.18 -21.95
C GLN A 170 -5.69 1.78 -21.46
N ARG A 171 -6.69 0.97 -21.06
CA ARG A 171 -6.52 -0.38 -20.50
C ARG A 171 -5.61 -1.29 -21.34
N ILE A 172 -5.71 -1.24 -22.67
CA ILE A 172 -4.93 -2.09 -23.56
C ILE A 172 -3.45 -1.72 -23.51
N ILE A 173 -3.14 -0.43 -23.47
CA ILE A 173 -1.76 0.08 -23.43
C ILE A 173 -1.18 -0.09 -22.03
N SER A 174 -1.97 0.16 -20.97
CA SER A 174 -1.51 -0.02 -19.59
C SER A 174 -1.25 -1.49 -19.28
N ASN A 175 -2.10 -2.43 -19.70
CA ASN A 175 -1.85 -3.86 -19.51
C ASN A 175 -0.55 -4.32 -20.19
N THR A 176 -0.33 -3.92 -21.44
CA THR A 176 0.87 -4.30 -22.19
C THR A 176 2.14 -3.65 -21.62
N LEU A 177 2.05 -2.39 -21.16
CA LEU A 177 3.15 -1.70 -20.50
C LEU A 177 3.41 -2.27 -19.09
N PHE A 178 2.35 -2.60 -18.34
CA PHE A 178 2.48 -3.21 -17.02
C PHE A 178 3.11 -4.61 -17.12
N THR A 179 2.67 -5.44 -18.06
CA THR A 179 3.23 -6.79 -18.26
C THR A 179 4.70 -6.73 -18.70
N ARG A 180 5.10 -5.70 -19.44
CA ARG A 180 6.51 -5.49 -19.81
C ARG A 180 7.33 -4.81 -18.71
N ALA A 181 6.73 -3.94 -17.91
CA ALA A 181 7.38 -3.28 -16.78
C ALA A 181 7.46 -4.19 -15.54
N ALA A 182 6.50 -5.10 -15.37
CA ALA A 182 6.54 -6.16 -14.36
C ALA A 182 7.58 -7.23 -14.75
N ASN A 183 8.85 -6.83 -14.85
CA ASN A 183 9.99 -7.70 -15.10
C ASN A 183 10.98 -7.52 -13.94
N PRO A 184 11.48 -8.61 -13.33
CA PRO A 184 12.41 -8.53 -12.20
C PRO A 184 13.62 -7.60 -12.46
N LYS A 185 14.11 -7.55 -13.70
CA LYS A 185 15.22 -6.65 -14.09
C LYS A 185 14.82 -5.17 -14.06
N VAL A 186 13.58 -4.85 -14.43
CA VAL A 186 13.05 -3.48 -14.39
C VAL A 186 12.77 -3.06 -12.96
N ILE A 187 12.17 -3.96 -12.17
CA ILE A 187 11.93 -3.76 -10.74
C ILE A 187 13.26 -3.47 -10.04
N LYS A 188 14.29 -4.28 -10.27
CA LYS A 188 15.63 -4.08 -9.71
C LYS A 188 16.18 -2.69 -10.03
N LYS A 189 16.11 -2.24 -11.30
CA LYS A 189 16.56 -0.89 -11.71
C LYS A 189 15.79 0.24 -11.04
N ILE A 190 14.48 0.05 -10.77
CA ILE A 190 13.68 1.03 -10.06
C ILE A 190 14.09 1.06 -8.59
N LEU A 191 14.29 -0.11 -7.97
CA LEU A 191 14.76 -0.23 -6.59
C LEU A 191 16.14 0.39 -6.39
N GLU A 192 17.08 0.18 -7.30
CA GLU A 192 18.42 0.79 -7.27
C GLU A 192 18.37 2.34 -7.24
N LYS A 193 17.36 2.94 -7.86
CA LYS A 193 17.11 4.39 -7.78
C LYS A 193 16.44 4.82 -6.47
N ALA A 194 15.55 3.98 -5.93
CA ALA A 194 14.85 4.25 -4.68
C ALA A 194 15.74 4.00 -3.46
N TYR A 195 16.67 3.05 -3.56
CA TYR A 195 17.60 2.66 -2.51
C TYR A 195 19.06 2.89 -2.96
N PRO A 196 19.57 4.13 -2.92
CA PRO A 196 20.89 4.45 -3.46
C PRO A 196 22.06 3.69 -2.84
N SER A 197 21.88 3.20 -1.59
CA SER A 197 22.90 2.37 -0.91
C SER A 197 22.96 0.92 -1.42
N GLY A 198 21.94 0.45 -2.14
CA GLY A 198 21.82 -0.93 -2.63
C GLY A 198 21.69 -2.02 -1.55
N LYS A 199 21.88 -1.67 -0.27
CA LYS A 199 22.03 -2.65 0.83
C LYS A 199 20.78 -3.49 1.13
N ASN A 200 19.61 -3.04 0.72
CA ASN A 200 18.33 -3.69 1.05
C ASN A 200 17.58 -4.17 -0.19
N ILE A 201 18.27 -4.24 -1.33
CA ILE A 201 17.72 -4.79 -2.57
C ILE A 201 18.16 -6.24 -2.64
N ASP A 202 17.38 -7.12 -2.03
CA ASP A 202 17.57 -8.57 -2.11
C ASP A 202 16.63 -9.20 -3.17
N GLU A 203 16.89 -10.45 -3.52
CA GLU A 203 16.06 -11.18 -4.50
C GLU A 203 14.64 -11.38 -3.98
N GLU A 204 14.47 -11.52 -2.67
CA GLU A 204 13.18 -11.64 -2.00
C GLU A 204 12.32 -10.38 -2.19
N LEU A 205 12.89 -9.18 -2.05
CA LEU A 205 12.17 -7.93 -2.32
C LEU A 205 11.72 -7.82 -3.78
N ILE A 206 12.58 -8.26 -4.71
CA ILE A 206 12.25 -8.26 -6.14
C ILE A 206 11.07 -9.21 -6.41
N GLU A 207 11.08 -10.39 -5.80
CA GLU A 207 10.00 -11.38 -5.94
C GLU A 207 8.67 -10.87 -5.33
N ILE A 208 8.71 -10.28 -4.13
CA ILE A 208 7.54 -9.67 -3.48
C ILE A 208 6.88 -8.60 -4.35
N LEU A 209 7.67 -7.81 -5.07
CA LEU A 209 7.16 -6.74 -5.93
C LEU A 209 6.78 -7.23 -7.34
N TYR A 210 7.19 -8.45 -7.71
CA TYR A 210 6.86 -9.07 -8.99
C TYR A 210 5.51 -9.82 -8.94
N GLN A 211 5.13 -10.34 -7.77
CA GLN A 211 3.84 -11.01 -7.52
C GLN A 211 2.66 -10.02 -7.54
#